data_4397081e07380c91dc73cb0f46fd4026
#
_entry.id   4397081e07380c91dc73cb0f46fd4026
#
_cell.length_a   1.000
_cell.length_b   1.000
_cell.length_c   1.000
_cell.angle_alpha   90.00
_cell.angle_beta   90.00
_cell.angle_gamma   90.00
#
_symmetry.space_group_name_H-M   'P 1'
#
loop_
_entity.id
_entity.type
_entity.pdbx_description
1 polymer ?
#
loop_
_entity_poly.entity_id
_entity_poly.type
_entity_poly.pdbx_seq_one_letter_code
_entity_poly.pdbx_strand_id
1 'polypeptide(L)'
;EAGFELTIAPPGSAISDADNPTDADEDKPAIPYRCGDTVVSFSLPDREGKETSWRSLQTPYVLIDFWASWCLPCREEMPGLLAAARDYERTLAVYAVSIDENLNRWKQAVEADGSGTALTHVILRKDDPDYDRLFRMFGIETIPHNFLLDADGKIVAVDLRGDALRSKLEELQRE
;
A
#
# COMPACT_ATOMS: atom_id res chain seq x y z
N GLU A 1 27.98 -47.04 -57.71
CA GLU A 1 26.75 -46.91 -56.94
C GLU A 1 27.01 -45.88 -55.85
N ALA A 2 26.57 -44.65 -56.10
CA ALA A 2 26.72 -43.57 -55.15
C ALA A 2 25.55 -43.59 -54.18
N GLY A 3 25.82 -43.97 -52.90
CA GLY A 3 24.86 -43.83 -51.84
C GLY A 3 24.61 -42.33 -51.55
N PHE A 4 23.40 -41.88 -51.77
CA PHE A 4 22.95 -40.58 -51.35
C PHE A 4 22.66 -40.64 -49.83
N GLU A 5 23.54 -40.11 -49.05
CA GLU A 5 23.28 -39.86 -47.66
C GLU A 5 22.53 -38.52 -47.50
N LEU A 6 21.26 -38.60 -47.30
CA LEU A 6 20.46 -37.41 -47.01
C LEU A 6 20.72 -37.04 -45.56
N THR A 7 21.59 -36.09 -45.35
CA THR A 7 21.74 -35.42 -44.04
C THR A 7 20.53 -34.51 -43.84
N ILE A 8 19.53 -35.00 -43.14
CA ILE A 8 18.45 -34.13 -42.69
C ILE A 8 19.05 -33.26 -41.59
N ALA A 9 19.19 -31.98 -41.88
CA ALA A 9 19.48 -31.02 -40.87
C ALA A 9 18.38 -31.09 -39.79
N PRO A 10 18.72 -31.06 -38.49
CA PRO A 10 17.70 -31.04 -37.47
C PRO A 10 16.82 -29.82 -37.65
N PRO A 11 15.52 -29.92 -37.41
CA PRO A 11 14.64 -28.77 -37.44
C PRO A 11 15.22 -27.73 -36.51
N GLY A 12 15.20 -26.53 -37.01
CA GLY A 12 15.82 -25.37 -36.35
C GLY A 12 15.56 -25.34 -34.85
N SER A 13 16.58 -24.89 -34.18
CA SER A 13 16.59 -24.61 -32.75
C SER A 13 15.22 -24.21 -32.26
N ALA A 14 14.71 -24.96 -31.31
CA ALA A 14 13.58 -24.53 -30.54
C ALA A 14 13.89 -23.11 -30.03
N ILE A 15 13.10 -22.15 -30.48
CA ILE A 15 13.07 -20.85 -29.88
C ILE A 15 12.77 -21.15 -28.42
N SER A 16 13.74 -20.95 -27.57
CA SER A 16 13.52 -21.08 -26.14
C SER A 16 12.43 -20.08 -25.78
N ASP A 17 11.34 -20.55 -25.21
CA ASP A 17 10.24 -19.74 -24.70
C ASP A 17 10.69 -18.81 -23.54
N ALA A 18 12.00 -18.61 -23.38
CA ALA A 18 12.60 -17.74 -22.36
C ALA A 18 12.53 -16.23 -22.70
N ASP A 19 12.12 -15.89 -23.94
CA ASP A 19 11.96 -14.49 -24.37
C ASP A 19 10.49 -14.09 -24.57
N ASN A 20 9.56 -14.75 -23.88
CA ASN A 20 8.21 -14.22 -23.79
C ASN A 20 8.17 -13.17 -22.65
N PRO A 21 8.10 -11.87 -22.96
CA PRO A 21 8.11 -10.82 -21.91
C PRO A 21 6.84 -10.78 -21.08
N THR A 22 5.95 -11.77 -21.19
CA THR A 22 4.61 -11.70 -20.61
C THR A 22 4.51 -12.22 -19.18
N ASP A 23 5.46 -13.04 -18.69
CA ASP A 23 5.30 -13.64 -17.37
C ASP A 23 6.08 -12.98 -16.23
N ALA A 24 6.99 -12.05 -16.55
CA ALA A 24 7.81 -11.37 -15.55
C ALA A 24 7.32 -9.95 -15.21
N ASP A 25 6.42 -9.37 -16.00
CA ASP A 25 5.97 -7.99 -15.84
C ASP A 25 4.56 -7.85 -15.25
N GLU A 26 3.76 -8.93 -15.25
CA GLU A 26 2.39 -8.88 -14.70
C GLU A 26 2.35 -8.78 -13.17
N ASP A 27 3.42 -9.17 -12.50
CA ASP A 27 3.53 -9.14 -11.02
C ASP A 27 4.30 -7.91 -10.50
N LYS A 28 4.75 -7.04 -11.41
CA LYS A 28 5.46 -5.82 -11.03
C LYS A 28 4.46 -4.70 -10.83
N PRO A 29 4.33 -4.19 -9.61
CA PRO A 29 3.37 -3.14 -9.34
C PRO A 29 3.63 -1.92 -10.22
N ALA A 30 2.56 -1.32 -10.71
CA ALA A 30 2.64 -0.04 -11.42
C ALA A 30 3.29 1.01 -10.51
N ILE A 31 4.11 1.86 -11.06
CA ILE A 31 4.78 2.93 -10.32
C ILE A 31 4.40 4.27 -10.97
N PRO A 32 3.72 5.17 -10.24
CA PRO A 32 3.09 4.98 -8.93
C PRO A 32 1.80 4.16 -9.00
N TYR A 33 1.39 3.59 -7.88
CA TYR A 33 0.15 2.84 -7.74
C TYR A 33 -1.08 3.66 -8.15
N ARG A 34 -2.03 2.97 -8.79
CA ARG A 34 -3.33 3.51 -9.24
C ARG A 34 -4.47 2.63 -8.78
N CYS A 35 -5.69 3.14 -8.86
CA CYS A 35 -6.88 2.31 -8.68
C CYS A 35 -6.82 1.08 -9.58
N GLY A 36 -7.07 -0.09 -9.01
CA GLY A 36 -7.00 -1.38 -9.68
C GLY A 36 -5.71 -2.14 -9.47
N ASP A 37 -4.62 -1.47 -9.08
CA ASP A 37 -3.35 -2.13 -8.75
C ASP A 37 -3.45 -2.87 -7.42
N THR A 38 -2.71 -3.96 -7.28
CA THR A 38 -2.59 -4.69 -6.02
C THR A 38 -1.33 -4.26 -5.28
N VAL A 39 -1.51 -3.85 -4.03
CA VAL A 39 -0.40 -3.38 -3.18
C VAL A 39 0.38 -4.57 -2.67
N VAL A 40 1.71 -4.51 -2.79
CA VAL A 40 2.61 -5.53 -2.24
C VAL A 40 2.52 -5.57 -0.71
N SER A 41 2.82 -6.72 -0.14
CA SER A 41 2.96 -6.84 1.31
C SER A 41 4.22 -6.13 1.77
N PHE A 42 4.11 -5.33 2.83
CA PHE A 42 5.26 -4.73 3.50
C PHE A 42 4.96 -4.57 4.99
N SER A 43 6.00 -4.43 5.78
CA SER A 43 5.92 -4.22 7.22
C SER A 43 6.76 -3.02 7.61
N LEU A 44 6.29 -2.25 8.58
CA LEU A 44 6.99 -1.10 9.14
C LEU A 44 6.92 -1.17 10.68
N PRO A 45 7.88 -0.57 11.39
CA PRO A 45 7.86 -0.59 12.84
C PRO A 45 6.73 0.25 13.41
N ASP A 46 6.04 -0.31 14.39
CA ASP A 46 5.04 0.39 15.20
C ASP A 46 5.70 1.22 16.32
N ARG A 47 4.91 1.76 17.24
CA ARG A 47 5.41 2.61 18.33
C ARG A 47 6.31 1.87 19.33
N GLU A 48 6.20 0.56 19.40
CA GLU A 48 7.05 -0.31 20.23
C GLU A 48 8.25 -0.89 19.45
N GLY A 49 8.37 -0.55 18.16
CA GLY A 49 9.43 -1.06 17.29
C GLY A 49 9.14 -2.42 16.68
N LYS A 50 7.91 -2.93 16.84
CA LYS A 50 7.49 -4.20 16.25
C LYS A 50 7.12 -4.02 14.78
N GLU A 51 7.69 -4.85 13.92
CA GLU A 51 7.33 -4.88 12.50
C GLU A 51 5.86 -5.31 12.33
N THR A 52 5.06 -4.43 11.74
CA THR A 52 3.62 -4.59 11.58
C THR A 52 3.23 -4.41 10.12
N SER A 53 2.65 -5.44 9.53
CA SER A 53 2.18 -5.42 8.14
C SER A 53 0.74 -4.90 8.05
N TRP A 54 0.44 -4.17 6.98
CA TRP A 54 -0.96 -3.81 6.68
C TRP A 54 -1.83 -5.05 6.42
N ARG A 55 -1.22 -6.15 5.94
CA ARG A 55 -1.93 -7.42 5.74
C ARG A 55 -2.33 -8.12 7.04
N SER A 56 -1.78 -7.72 8.17
CA SER A 56 -2.21 -8.25 9.48
C SER A 56 -3.59 -7.73 9.90
N LEU A 57 -4.07 -6.67 9.25
CA LEU A 57 -5.37 -6.07 9.51
C LEU A 57 -6.44 -6.86 8.74
N GLN A 58 -7.28 -7.58 9.46
CA GLN A 58 -8.23 -8.55 8.88
C GLN A 58 -9.63 -7.98 8.70
N THR A 59 -9.73 -6.73 8.31
CA THR A 59 -10.99 -6.09 7.93
C THR A 59 -11.21 -6.20 6.42
N PRO A 60 -12.45 -6.13 5.93
CA PRO A 60 -12.75 -6.11 4.50
C PRO A 60 -12.01 -5.02 3.72
N TYR A 61 -11.78 -3.86 4.35
CA TYR A 61 -11.05 -2.74 3.75
C TYR A 61 -9.96 -2.24 4.69
N VAL A 62 -8.84 -1.82 4.10
CA VAL A 62 -7.72 -1.19 4.80
C VAL A 62 -7.43 0.14 4.12
N LEU A 63 -7.40 1.22 4.89
CA LEU A 63 -6.93 2.52 4.42
C LEU A 63 -5.47 2.69 4.80
N ILE A 64 -4.59 2.79 3.82
CA ILE A 64 -3.18 3.17 4.03
C ILE A 64 -3.10 4.68 3.90
N ASP A 65 -2.81 5.37 4.99
CA ASP A 65 -2.76 6.82 5.07
C ASP A 65 -1.35 7.31 5.40
N PHE A 66 -0.79 8.15 4.51
CA PHE A 66 0.53 8.76 4.70
C PHE A 66 0.37 10.15 5.30
N TRP A 67 1.04 10.37 6.41
CA TRP A 67 0.95 11.61 7.19
C TRP A 67 2.26 11.94 7.90
N ALA A 68 2.31 13.05 8.62
CA ALA A 68 3.41 13.39 9.52
C ALA A 68 2.91 14.30 10.64
N SER A 69 3.61 14.31 11.77
CA SER A 69 3.27 15.13 12.92
C SER A 69 3.28 16.63 12.63
N TRP A 70 4.15 17.06 11.71
CA TRP A 70 4.33 18.44 11.26
C TRP A 70 3.39 18.85 10.13
N CYS A 71 2.59 17.94 9.61
CA CYS A 71 1.67 18.20 8.50
C CYS A 71 0.33 18.70 9.05
N LEU A 72 0.06 19.98 8.95
CA LEU A 72 -1.18 20.58 9.46
C LEU A 72 -2.43 19.99 8.78
N PRO A 73 -2.51 19.90 7.43
CA PRO A 73 -3.67 19.29 6.78
C PRO A 73 -3.89 17.83 7.20
N CYS A 74 -2.82 17.06 7.43
CA CYS A 74 -2.92 15.69 7.93
C CYS A 74 -3.55 15.64 9.32
N ARG A 75 -3.14 16.55 10.21
CA ARG A 75 -3.64 16.65 11.58
C ARG A 75 -5.11 17.10 11.62
N GLU A 76 -5.52 17.96 10.70
CA GLU A 76 -6.91 18.40 10.54
C GLU A 76 -7.83 17.28 10.08
N GLU A 77 -7.32 16.34 9.27
CA GLU A 77 -8.06 15.14 8.82
C GLU A 77 -8.17 14.05 9.89
N MET A 78 -7.30 14.05 10.88
CA MET A 78 -7.21 12.98 11.88
C MET A 78 -8.51 12.73 12.65
N PRO A 79 -9.25 13.74 13.13
CA PRO A 79 -10.54 13.49 13.80
C PRO A 79 -11.56 12.76 12.92
N GLY A 80 -11.59 13.07 11.63
CA GLY A 80 -12.46 12.38 10.66
C GLY A 80 -12.06 10.93 10.44
N LEU A 81 -10.76 10.64 10.34
CA LEU A 81 -10.24 9.28 10.24
C LEU A 81 -10.55 8.46 11.49
N LEU A 82 -10.39 9.05 12.66
CA LEU A 82 -10.73 8.41 13.93
C LEU A 82 -12.21 8.07 14.01
N ALA A 83 -13.07 9.00 13.65
CA ALA A 83 -14.51 8.78 13.64
C ALA A 83 -14.89 7.65 12.67
N ALA A 84 -14.34 7.65 11.47
CA ALA A 84 -14.57 6.60 10.49
C ALA A 84 -14.06 5.24 10.98
N ALA A 85 -12.87 5.17 11.55
CA ALA A 85 -12.30 3.93 12.09
C ALA A 85 -13.17 3.33 13.22
N ARG A 86 -13.77 4.17 14.05
CA ARG A 86 -14.66 3.75 15.13
C ARG A 86 -16.03 3.33 14.61
N ASP A 87 -16.62 4.13 13.74
CA ASP A 87 -17.96 3.88 13.21
C ASP A 87 -18.01 2.66 12.29
N TYR A 88 -16.90 2.36 11.62
CA TYR A 88 -16.77 1.24 10.68
C TYR A 88 -15.75 0.20 11.14
N GLU A 89 -15.59 0.01 12.44
CA GLU A 89 -14.54 -0.85 13.03
C GLU A 89 -14.52 -2.29 12.50
N ARG A 90 -15.67 -2.81 12.07
CA ARG A 90 -15.79 -4.17 11.51
C ARG A 90 -15.49 -4.22 10.00
N THR A 91 -15.47 -3.08 9.36
CA THR A 91 -15.35 -2.96 7.90
C THR A 91 -14.02 -2.35 7.48
N LEU A 92 -13.53 -1.37 8.25
CA LEU A 92 -12.36 -0.57 7.95
C LEU A 92 -11.32 -0.62 9.07
N ALA A 93 -10.08 -0.91 8.70
CA ALA A 93 -8.92 -0.60 9.52
C ALA A 93 -8.09 0.47 8.84
N VAL A 94 -7.47 1.35 9.63
CA VAL A 94 -6.58 2.39 9.13
C VAL A 94 -5.13 2.05 9.52
N TYR A 95 -4.30 1.91 8.51
CA TYR A 95 -2.86 1.71 8.61
C TYR A 95 -2.18 3.06 8.34
N ALA A 96 -1.89 3.79 9.42
CA ALA A 96 -1.37 5.15 9.34
C ALA A 96 0.15 5.12 9.29
N VAL A 97 0.72 5.49 8.17
CA VAL A 97 2.17 5.50 7.92
C VAL A 97 2.69 6.92 8.09
N SER A 98 3.41 7.17 9.18
CA SER A 98 4.10 8.45 9.37
C SER A 98 5.40 8.49 8.57
N ILE A 99 5.65 9.63 7.92
CA ILE A 99 6.93 9.91 7.27
C ILE A 99 7.82 10.82 8.13
N ASP A 100 7.53 10.93 9.43
CA ASP A 100 8.37 11.67 10.39
C ASP A 100 9.78 11.08 10.45
N GLU A 101 10.76 11.92 10.61
CA GLU A 101 12.13 11.51 10.91
C GLU A 101 12.40 11.40 12.40
N ASN A 102 11.62 12.11 13.21
CA ASN A 102 11.75 12.16 14.66
C ASN A 102 10.70 11.28 15.34
N LEU A 103 11.14 10.17 15.91
CA LEU A 103 10.28 9.21 16.60
C LEU A 103 9.45 9.82 17.74
N ASN A 104 10.07 10.71 18.52
CA ASN A 104 9.39 11.32 19.68
C ASN A 104 8.28 12.26 19.26
N ARG A 105 8.49 13.05 18.21
CA ARG A 105 7.45 13.93 17.65
C ARG A 105 6.28 13.14 17.12
N TRP A 106 6.55 12.05 16.43
CA TRP A 106 5.52 11.13 15.94
C TRP A 106 4.70 10.56 17.09
N LYS A 107 5.36 9.98 18.10
CA LYS A 107 4.68 9.40 19.26
C LYS A 107 3.85 10.43 20.02
N GLN A 108 4.37 11.63 20.21
CA GLN A 108 3.65 12.73 20.84
C GLN A 108 2.41 13.16 20.06
N ALA A 109 2.51 13.22 18.73
CA ALA A 109 1.38 13.53 17.85
C ALA A 109 0.28 12.47 17.92
N VAL A 110 0.63 11.19 17.88
CA VAL A 110 -0.32 10.07 18.03
C VAL A 110 -1.06 10.17 19.36
N GLU A 111 -0.34 10.46 20.43
CA GLU A 111 -0.92 10.62 21.77
C GLU A 111 -1.82 11.86 21.85
N ALA A 112 -1.35 13.00 21.33
CA ALA A 112 -2.10 14.25 21.33
C ALA A 112 -3.40 14.13 20.52
N ASP A 113 -3.38 13.42 19.40
CA ASP A 113 -4.57 13.19 18.56
C ASP A 113 -5.51 12.13 19.14
N GLY A 114 -5.08 11.39 20.18
CA GLY A 114 -5.87 10.31 20.75
C GLY A 114 -6.14 9.14 19.81
N SER A 115 -5.26 8.94 18.83
CA SER A 115 -5.45 7.96 17.74
C SER A 115 -4.76 6.62 17.96
N GLY A 116 -4.04 6.48 19.07
CA GLY A 116 -3.15 5.35 19.30
C GLY A 116 -3.81 3.98 19.38
N THR A 117 -5.09 3.91 19.75
CA THR A 117 -5.82 2.64 19.88
C THR A 117 -6.73 2.35 18.70
N ALA A 118 -7.26 3.40 18.05
CA ALA A 118 -8.21 3.26 16.95
C ALA A 118 -7.52 3.02 15.60
N LEU A 119 -6.31 3.52 15.43
CA LEU A 119 -5.52 3.36 14.21
C LEU A 119 -4.28 2.51 14.48
N THR A 120 -3.83 1.79 13.46
CA THR A 120 -2.54 1.10 13.48
C THR A 120 -1.47 2.06 12.99
N HIS A 121 -0.64 2.55 13.89
CA HIS A 121 0.41 3.52 13.60
C HIS A 121 1.76 2.84 13.36
N VAL A 122 2.36 3.15 12.22
CA VAL A 122 3.71 2.73 11.84
C VAL A 122 4.49 3.93 11.30
N ILE A 123 5.80 3.80 11.20
CA ILE A 123 6.67 4.87 10.71
C ILE A 123 7.58 4.40 9.59
N LEU A 124 7.70 5.21 8.55
CA LEU A 124 8.62 5.02 7.43
C LEU A 124 9.71 6.09 7.48
N ARG A 125 10.90 5.73 7.94
CA ARG A 125 12.05 6.63 8.09
C ARG A 125 13.03 6.45 6.95
N LYS A 126 13.85 7.48 6.70
CA LYS A 126 14.87 7.45 5.63
C LYS A 126 15.89 6.35 5.75
N ASP A 127 16.14 5.84 6.97
CA ASP A 127 17.03 4.72 7.23
C ASP A 127 16.37 3.34 7.04
N ASP A 128 15.06 3.30 6.75
CA ASP A 128 14.37 2.05 6.44
C ASP A 128 14.81 1.54 5.06
N PRO A 129 15.15 0.24 4.93
CA PRO A 129 15.54 -0.35 3.64
C PRO A 129 14.50 -0.19 2.52
N ASP A 130 13.23 -0.10 2.88
CA ASP A 130 12.13 0.03 1.92
C ASP A 130 11.72 1.49 1.63
N TYR A 131 12.38 2.47 2.25
CA TYR A 131 11.99 3.88 2.15
C TYR A 131 11.83 4.35 0.70
N ASP A 132 12.89 4.28 -0.09
CA ASP A 132 12.86 4.76 -1.48
C ASP A 132 11.87 3.97 -2.34
N ARG A 133 11.78 2.67 -2.11
CA ARG A 133 10.86 1.80 -2.83
C ARG A 133 9.41 2.18 -2.57
N LEU A 134 9.03 2.30 -1.31
CA LEU A 134 7.65 2.64 -0.91
C LEU A 134 7.26 4.06 -1.35
N PHE A 135 8.16 5.03 -1.24
CA PHE A 135 7.92 6.39 -1.72
C PHE A 135 7.60 6.42 -3.22
N ARG A 136 8.34 5.66 -4.01
CA ARG A 136 8.10 5.58 -5.46
C ARG A 136 6.82 4.82 -5.78
N MET A 137 6.59 3.68 -5.14
CA MET A 137 5.42 2.83 -5.39
C MET A 137 4.11 3.55 -5.07
N PHE A 138 4.07 4.26 -3.97
CA PHE A 138 2.89 5.03 -3.58
C PHE A 138 2.83 6.44 -4.18
N GLY A 139 3.88 6.86 -4.87
CA GLY A 139 3.95 8.20 -5.48
C GLY A 139 3.78 9.31 -4.45
N ILE A 140 4.50 9.21 -3.31
CA ILE A 140 4.35 10.17 -2.22
C ILE A 140 5.10 11.46 -2.59
N GLU A 141 4.37 12.43 -3.15
CA GLU A 141 4.90 13.77 -3.45
C GLU A 141 4.40 14.79 -2.44
N THR A 142 3.17 14.66 -2.02
CA THR A 142 2.52 15.50 -1.01
C THR A 142 1.76 14.63 -0.02
N ILE A 143 1.57 15.14 1.20
CA ILE A 143 0.73 14.54 2.24
C ILE A 143 -0.33 15.54 2.69
N PRO A 144 -1.52 15.11 3.15
CA PRO A 144 -1.96 13.71 3.29
C PRO A 144 -2.17 13.02 1.95
N HIS A 145 -1.92 11.70 1.90
CA HIS A 145 -2.12 10.87 0.72
C HIS A 145 -2.55 9.49 1.18
N ASN A 146 -3.65 8.95 0.65
CA ASN A 146 -4.15 7.66 1.11
C ASN A 146 -4.67 6.78 0.00
N PHE A 147 -4.74 5.48 0.30
CA PHE A 147 -5.18 4.42 -0.59
C PHE A 147 -6.13 3.51 0.18
N LEU A 148 -7.33 3.31 -0.35
CA LEU A 148 -8.27 2.34 0.20
C LEU A 148 -8.12 1.02 -0.55
N LEU A 149 -7.83 -0.05 0.19
CA LEU A 149 -7.63 -1.40 -0.33
C LEU A 149 -8.79 -2.30 0.05
N ASP A 150 -9.15 -3.22 -0.85
CA ASP A 150 -10.06 -4.32 -0.52
C ASP A 150 -9.31 -5.49 0.17
N ALA A 151 -10.02 -6.58 0.44
CA ALA A 151 -9.47 -7.76 1.14
C ALA A 151 -8.31 -8.44 0.37
N ASP A 152 -8.25 -8.28 -0.94
CA ASP A 152 -7.18 -8.82 -1.79
C ASP A 152 -5.98 -7.87 -1.91
N GLY A 153 -6.07 -6.69 -1.32
CA GLY A 153 -5.06 -5.65 -1.41
C GLY A 153 -5.16 -4.79 -2.66
N LYS A 154 -6.27 -4.88 -3.39
CA LYS A 154 -6.51 -4.08 -4.58
C LYS A 154 -6.98 -2.68 -4.19
N ILE A 155 -6.41 -1.66 -4.81
CA ILE A 155 -6.77 -0.26 -4.58
C ILE A 155 -8.14 0.02 -5.20
N VAL A 156 -9.10 0.38 -4.39
CA VAL A 156 -10.47 0.73 -4.81
C VAL A 156 -10.73 2.22 -4.81
N ALA A 157 -9.92 3.00 -4.12
CA ALA A 157 -9.97 4.46 -4.14
C ALA A 157 -8.66 5.07 -3.66
N VAL A 158 -8.40 6.32 -4.05
CA VAL A 158 -7.20 7.09 -3.70
C VAL A 158 -7.63 8.47 -3.20
N ASP A 159 -6.92 9.01 -2.21
CA ASP A 159 -7.13 10.35 -1.67
C ASP A 159 -8.56 10.64 -1.19
N LEU A 160 -9.09 9.73 -0.39
CA LEU A 160 -10.37 9.92 0.28
C LEU A 160 -10.21 10.80 1.52
N ARG A 161 -10.91 11.93 1.57
CA ARG A 161 -10.86 12.89 2.67
C ARG A 161 -12.24 13.29 3.13
N GLY A 162 -12.37 13.56 4.44
CA GLY A 162 -13.63 14.00 5.02
C GLY A 162 -14.79 13.06 4.70
N ASP A 163 -15.89 13.62 4.21
CA ASP A 163 -17.09 12.86 3.90
C ASP A 163 -16.93 11.87 2.73
N ALA A 164 -15.93 12.08 1.88
CA ALA A 164 -15.68 11.18 0.74
C ALA A 164 -15.31 9.77 1.20
N LEU A 165 -14.57 9.61 2.30
CA LEU A 165 -14.25 8.31 2.87
C LEU A 165 -15.52 7.58 3.33
N ARG A 166 -16.38 8.26 4.07
CA ARG A 166 -17.65 7.68 4.52
C ARG A 166 -18.56 7.30 3.37
N SER A 167 -18.70 8.19 2.40
CA SER A 167 -19.53 7.96 1.21
C SER A 167 -19.04 6.74 0.43
N LYS A 168 -17.72 6.58 0.30
CA LYS A 168 -17.13 5.42 -0.38
C LYS A 168 -17.38 4.12 0.38
N LEU A 169 -17.23 4.13 1.70
CA LEU A 169 -17.52 2.96 2.54
C LEU A 169 -18.99 2.56 2.45
N GLU A 170 -19.91 3.51 2.48
CA GLU A 170 -21.33 3.25 2.31
C GLU A 170 -21.66 2.67 0.93
N GLU A 171 -21.03 3.20 -0.12
CA GLU A 171 -21.17 2.68 -1.48
C GLU A 171 -20.69 1.22 -1.56
N LEU A 172 -19.52 0.90 -0.99
CA LEU A 172 -18.95 -0.44 -1.00
C LEU A 172 -19.77 -1.45 -0.19
N GLN A 173 -20.43 -1.02 0.86
CA GLN A 173 -21.31 -1.89 1.67
C GLN A 173 -22.61 -2.24 0.97
N ARG A 174 -23.00 -1.50 -0.07
CA ARG A 174 -24.23 -1.73 -0.86
C ARG A 174 -24.03 -2.71 -2.01
N GLU A 175 -22.79 -3.04 -2.33
CA GLU A 175 -22.44 -3.99 -3.40
C GLU A 175 -22.53 -5.46 -2.97
#